data_cb4a0c660d69cae448b34ba1a432be3c
#
_entry.id   cb4a0c660d69cae448b34ba1a432be3c
#
_cell.length_a   1.000
_cell.length_b   1.000
_cell.length_c   1.000
_cell.angle_alpha   90.00
_cell.angle_beta   90.00
_cell.angle_gamma   90.00
#
_symmetry.space_group_name_H-M   'P 1'
#
loop_
_entity.id
_entity.type
_entity.pdbx_description
1 polymer ?
#
loop_
_entity_poly.entity_id
_entity_poly.type
_entity_poly.pdbx_seq_one_letter_code
_entity_poly.pdbx_strand_id
1 'polypeptide(L)'
;LDNKYFDEMYRDSDDPWGFTTRWYEERKYGLTLASLPKQRYRNAFEAGCSIGVFTELLADRCDKLLAVDLSERATAIAAGRLASVADRVQVQARDFVDDWPNGTFDLIVLSEVLYYLDPAQFETVLERSLETLTDDGDLVAVHWRRQVDEYPTSGDHVHHRLSQTDLAHVAGYTDCDFRLDIFRKTPGHTVAELEGLV
;
A
#
# COMPACT_ATOMS: atom_id res chain seq x y z
N LEU A 1 -13.75 -0.89 -9.33
CA LEU A 1 -14.82 -0.13 -8.65
C LEU A 1 -14.57 1.37 -8.79
N ASP A 2 -15.62 2.18 -8.78
CA ASP A 2 -15.56 3.62 -9.07
C ASP A 2 -15.67 4.49 -7.80
N ASN A 3 -15.48 5.80 -7.97
CA ASN A 3 -15.59 6.82 -6.92
C ASN A 3 -16.92 6.72 -6.15
N LYS A 4 -18.01 6.44 -6.88
CA LYS A 4 -19.34 6.38 -6.27
C LYS A 4 -19.45 5.27 -5.22
N TYR A 5 -18.84 4.12 -5.46
CA TYR A 5 -18.81 3.01 -4.51
C TYR A 5 -18.15 3.44 -3.18
N PHE A 6 -16.97 4.07 -3.25
CA PHE A 6 -16.24 4.51 -2.06
C PHE A 6 -16.93 5.67 -1.35
N ASP A 7 -17.49 6.64 -2.09
CA ASP A 7 -18.24 7.76 -1.52
C ASP A 7 -19.50 7.29 -0.78
N GLU A 8 -20.17 6.24 -1.28
CA GLU A 8 -21.31 5.62 -0.58
C GLU A 8 -20.88 4.97 0.73
N MET A 9 -19.73 4.28 0.76
CA MET A 9 -19.19 3.68 1.99
C MET A 9 -18.87 4.73 3.06
N TYR A 10 -18.25 5.85 2.67
CA TYR A 10 -17.91 6.92 3.61
C TYR A 10 -19.09 7.83 3.97
N ARG A 11 -20.24 7.73 3.29
CA ARG A 11 -21.42 8.57 3.61
C ARG A 11 -21.96 8.30 5.00
N ASP A 12 -22.00 7.04 5.38
CA ASP A 12 -22.68 6.59 6.60
C ASP A 12 -21.72 6.38 7.78
N SER A 13 -20.41 6.34 7.53
CA SER A 13 -19.38 6.12 8.55
C SER A 13 -18.04 6.73 8.14
N ASP A 14 -17.34 7.34 9.10
CA ASP A 14 -15.96 7.81 8.90
C ASP A 14 -14.93 6.66 8.86
N ASP A 15 -15.30 5.48 9.33
CA ASP A 15 -14.48 4.26 9.35
C ASP A 15 -15.34 3.04 8.98
N PRO A 16 -15.76 2.90 7.71
CA PRO A 16 -16.70 1.84 7.30
C PRO A 16 -16.12 0.44 7.44
N TRP A 17 -14.80 0.28 7.38
CA TRP A 17 -14.14 -1.03 7.54
C TRP A 17 -13.62 -1.28 8.97
N GLY A 18 -13.69 -0.30 9.87
CA GLY A 18 -13.25 -0.45 11.27
C GLY A 18 -11.73 -0.49 11.42
N PHE A 19 -11.00 0.26 10.59
CA PHE A 19 -9.53 0.35 10.61
C PHE A 19 -8.97 0.77 11.97
N THR A 20 -9.73 1.57 12.72
CA THR A 20 -9.29 2.09 14.05
C THR A 20 -9.60 1.15 15.20
N THR A 21 -10.42 0.12 15.00
CA THR A 21 -10.97 -0.66 16.12
C THR A 21 -10.81 -2.17 16.01
N ARG A 22 -10.56 -2.69 14.82
CA ARG A 22 -10.47 -4.14 14.60
C ARG A 22 -9.06 -4.65 14.86
N TRP A 23 -8.94 -5.67 15.70
CA TRP A 23 -7.69 -6.40 15.92
C TRP A 23 -7.10 -6.97 14.62
N TYR A 24 -7.95 -7.35 13.66
CA TYR A 24 -7.52 -7.79 12.33
C TYR A 24 -6.64 -6.73 11.63
N GLU A 25 -7.09 -5.48 11.62
CA GLU A 25 -6.37 -4.37 10.99
C GLU A 25 -5.07 -4.04 11.72
N GLU A 26 -5.12 -3.92 13.05
CA GLU A 26 -3.93 -3.68 13.88
C GLU A 26 -2.86 -4.76 13.63
N ARG A 27 -3.27 -6.03 13.62
CA ARG A 27 -2.38 -7.17 13.35
C ARG A 27 -1.80 -7.12 11.93
N LYS A 28 -2.61 -6.86 10.91
CA LYS A 28 -2.18 -6.75 9.51
C LYS A 28 -1.16 -5.62 9.33
N TYR A 29 -1.43 -4.45 9.88
CA TYR A 29 -0.50 -3.32 9.84
C TYR A 29 0.81 -3.60 10.59
N GLY A 30 0.74 -4.21 11.76
CA GLY A 30 1.93 -4.61 12.51
C GLY A 30 2.82 -5.58 11.74
N LEU A 31 2.22 -6.60 11.10
CA LEU A 31 2.95 -7.56 10.26
C LEU A 31 3.54 -6.88 9.02
N THR A 32 2.80 -5.97 8.38
CA THR A 32 3.29 -5.22 7.22
C THR A 32 4.51 -4.39 7.58
N LEU A 33 4.46 -3.60 8.66
CA LEU A 33 5.59 -2.79 9.11
C LEU A 33 6.80 -3.62 9.53
N ALA A 34 6.57 -4.74 10.23
CA ALA A 34 7.65 -5.63 10.66
C ALA A 34 8.34 -6.35 9.48
N SER A 35 7.62 -6.55 8.38
CA SER A 35 8.14 -7.20 7.18
C SER A 35 8.99 -6.27 6.30
N LEU A 36 8.90 -4.96 6.48
CA LEU A 36 9.67 -3.98 5.71
C LEU A 36 11.18 -4.14 5.98
N PRO A 37 12.00 -4.48 4.96
CA PRO A 37 13.40 -4.82 5.17
C PRO A 37 14.30 -3.62 5.50
N LYS A 38 13.92 -2.40 5.09
CA LYS A 38 14.69 -1.19 5.43
C LYS A 38 14.15 -0.56 6.71
N GLN A 39 15.06 -0.10 7.56
CA GLN A 39 14.70 0.63 8.77
C GLN A 39 13.99 1.95 8.43
N ARG A 40 14.37 2.61 7.33
CA ARG A 40 13.81 3.89 6.89
C ARG A 40 13.83 4.03 5.37
N TYR A 41 12.79 4.69 4.83
CA TYR A 41 12.62 5.00 3.42
C TYR A 41 12.69 6.50 3.20
N ARG A 42 13.34 6.93 2.11
CA ARG A 42 13.54 8.36 1.79
C ARG A 42 12.31 8.98 1.14
N ASN A 43 11.65 8.24 0.25
CA ASN A 43 10.51 8.73 -0.51
C ASN A 43 9.51 7.57 -0.75
N ALA A 44 8.47 7.52 0.06
CA ALA A 44 7.47 6.47 0.01
C ALA A 44 6.18 6.96 -0.67
N PHE A 45 5.50 6.03 -1.32
CA PHE A 45 4.17 6.22 -1.89
C PHE A 45 3.21 5.15 -1.36
N GLU A 46 2.05 5.58 -0.88
CA GLU A 46 0.94 4.72 -0.45
C GLU A 46 -0.29 5.02 -1.29
N ALA A 47 -0.76 4.03 -2.06
CA ALA A 47 -1.99 4.09 -2.83
C ALA A 47 -3.17 3.55 -2.01
N GLY A 48 -4.27 4.30 -1.91
CA GLY A 48 -5.45 3.91 -1.14
C GLY A 48 -5.25 4.04 0.37
N CYS A 49 -4.83 5.22 0.83
CA CYS A 49 -4.54 5.46 2.25
C CYS A 49 -5.78 5.52 3.15
N SER A 50 -6.99 5.58 2.57
CA SER A 50 -8.24 5.71 3.32
C SER A 50 -8.17 6.84 4.35
N ILE A 51 -8.57 6.59 5.58
CA ILE A 51 -8.54 7.57 6.70
C ILE A 51 -7.16 7.67 7.40
N GLY A 52 -6.10 7.14 6.79
CA GLY A 52 -4.71 7.35 7.19
C GLY A 52 -4.24 6.54 8.39
N VAL A 53 -4.90 5.44 8.78
CA VAL A 53 -4.50 4.66 9.96
C VAL A 53 -3.16 3.97 9.73
N PHE A 54 -2.98 3.29 8.60
CA PHE A 54 -1.69 2.69 8.26
C PHE A 54 -0.64 3.75 7.93
N THR A 55 -1.04 4.82 7.23
CA THR A 55 -0.17 5.96 6.90
C THR A 55 0.49 6.56 8.14
N GLU A 56 -0.25 6.71 9.25
CA GLU A 56 0.27 7.22 10.52
C GLU A 56 1.40 6.34 11.06
N LEU A 57 1.22 5.04 11.05
CA LEU A 57 2.24 4.07 11.46
C LEU A 57 3.44 4.04 10.50
N LEU A 58 3.19 4.14 9.20
CA LEU A 58 4.21 4.14 8.16
C LEU A 58 5.06 5.41 8.18
N ALA A 59 4.49 6.54 8.59
CA ALA A 59 5.17 7.84 8.68
C ALA A 59 6.45 7.80 9.52
N ASP A 60 6.50 6.98 10.56
CA ASP A 60 7.69 6.82 11.41
C ASP A 60 8.84 6.08 10.70
N ARG A 61 8.55 5.44 9.57
CA ARG A 61 9.51 4.71 8.73
C ARG A 61 9.91 5.49 7.47
N CYS A 62 9.44 6.75 7.29
CA CYS A 62 9.65 7.53 6.07
C CYS A 62 10.20 8.93 6.35
N ASP A 63 11.08 9.42 5.47
CA ASP A 63 11.49 10.84 5.45
C ASP A 63 10.44 11.68 4.71
N LYS A 64 9.87 11.11 3.63
CA LYS A 64 8.74 11.66 2.90
C LYS A 64 7.77 10.54 2.55
N LEU A 65 6.48 10.81 2.72
CA LEU A 65 5.41 9.88 2.39
C LEU A 65 4.31 10.64 1.65
N LEU A 66 4.05 10.24 0.40
CA LEU A 66 2.87 10.64 -0.33
C LEU A 66 1.80 9.55 -0.17
N ALA A 67 0.68 9.91 0.44
CA ALA A 67 -0.47 9.04 0.63
C ALA A 67 -1.65 9.57 -0.19
N VAL A 68 -2.26 8.72 -0.99
CA VAL A 68 -3.39 9.13 -1.83
C VAL A 68 -4.59 8.22 -1.64
N ASP A 69 -5.76 8.78 -1.79
CA ASP A 69 -7.02 8.04 -1.86
C ASP A 69 -7.96 8.72 -2.84
N LEU A 70 -8.86 7.94 -3.42
CA LEU A 70 -9.86 8.43 -4.36
C LEU A 70 -10.92 9.32 -3.67
N SER A 71 -11.25 9.01 -2.40
CA SER A 71 -12.28 9.71 -1.62
C SER A 71 -11.73 11.00 -0.98
N GLU A 72 -12.30 12.15 -1.36
CA GLU A 72 -12.01 13.45 -0.72
C GLU A 72 -12.33 13.42 0.78
N ARG A 73 -13.39 12.71 1.18
CA ARG A 73 -13.77 12.58 2.58
C ARG A 73 -12.73 11.78 3.38
N ALA A 74 -12.28 10.65 2.85
CA ALA A 74 -11.26 9.83 3.50
C ALA A 74 -9.95 10.61 3.65
N THR A 75 -9.50 11.28 2.60
CA THR A 75 -8.27 12.10 2.64
C THR A 75 -8.37 13.30 3.57
N ALA A 76 -9.54 13.92 3.73
CA ALA A 76 -9.73 14.97 4.72
C ALA A 76 -9.59 14.44 6.15
N ILE A 77 -10.13 13.26 6.46
CA ILE A 77 -9.97 12.59 7.75
C ILE A 77 -8.50 12.22 7.98
N ALA A 78 -7.84 11.65 6.97
CA ALA A 78 -6.42 11.29 7.01
C ALA A 78 -5.53 12.52 7.26
N ALA A 79 -5.78 13.64 6.59
CA ALA A 79 -5.05 14.87 6.79
C ALA A 79 -5.20 15.41 8.25
N GLY A 80 -6.38 15.29 8.83
CA GLY A 80 -6.61 15.61 10.23
C GLY A 80 -5.82 14.72 11.18
N ARG A 81 -5.81 13.40 10.94
CA ARG A 81 -5.03 12.39 11.70
C ARG A 81 -3.53 12.67 11.64
N LEU A 82 -3.03 13.03 10.47
CA LEU A 82 -1.60 13.19 10.17
C LEU A 82 -1.09 14.62 10.38
N ALA A 83 -1.89 15.50 10.98
CA ALA A 83 -1.53 16.92 11.17
C ALA A 83 -0.20 17.13 11.92
N SER A 84 0.14 16.25 12.87
CA SER A 84 1.38 16.31 13.64
C SER A 84 2.63 15.94 12.85
N VAL A 85 2.49 15.32 11.69
CA VAL A 85 3.57 14.85 10.80
C VAL A 85 3.45 15.40 9.37
N ALA A 86 2.67 16.48 9.19
CA ALA A 86 2.43 17.11 7.90
C ALA A 86 3.69 17.72 7.25
N ASP A 87 4.78 17.84 7.97
CA ASP A 87 6.09 18.23 7.45
C ASP A 87 6.75 17.16 6.58
N ARG A 88 6.40 15.89 6.78
CA ARG A 88 6.92 14.74 6.02
C ARG A 88 5.86 13.88 5.32
N VAL A 89 4.58 14.04 5.68
CA VAL A 89 3.47 13.29 5.07
C VAL A 89 2.56 14.23 4.30
N GLN A 90 2.37 13.93 3.02
CA GLN A 90 1.43 14.63 2.15
C GLN A 90 0.26 13.72 1.83
N VAL A 91 -0.97 14.15 2.15
CA VAL A 91 -2.21 13.45 1.80
C VAL A 91 -2.88 14.17 0.64
N GLN A 92 -3.32 13.43 -0.38
CA GLN A 92 -3.99 14.00 -1.55
C GLN A 92 -5.20 13.14 -1.96
N ALA A 93 -6.31 13.81 -2.29
CA ALA A 93 -7.39 13.17 -3.05
C ALA A 93 -6.92 13.01 -4.50
N ARG A 94 -6.74 11.76 -4.95
CA ARG A 94 -6.16 11.46 -6.26
C ARG A 94 -6.56 10.05 -6.71
N ASP A 95 -6.97 9.92 -7.95
CA ASP A 95 -7.08 8.65 -8.63
C ASP A 95 -5.69 8.20 -9.12
N PHE A 96 -5.07 7.26 -8.40
CA PHE A 96 -3.75 6.78 -8.76
C PHE A 96 -3.71 5.94 -10.05
N VAL A 97 -4.86 5.51 -10.57
CA VAL A 97 -4.94 4.79 -11.85
C VAL A 97 -4.76 5.77 -13.01
N ASP A 98 -5.50 6.88 -12.98
CA ASP A 98 -5.51 7.87 -14.05
C ASP A 98 -4.41 8.94 -13.86
N ASP A 99 -4.10 9.27 -12.61
CA ASP A 99 -3.12 10.30 -12.23
C ASP A 99 -2.06 9.73 -11.27
N TRP A 100 -1.17 8.86 -11.79
CA TRP A 100 -0.04 8.33 -11.03
C TRP A 100 0.95 9.44 -10.64
N PRO A 101 1.47 9.48 -9.39
CA PRO A 101 2.37 10.54 -8.96
C PRO A 101 3.71 10.51 -9.70
N ASN A 102 4.23 11.72 -10.00
CA ASN A 102 5.52 11.87 -10.64
C ASN A 102 6.68 11.61 -9.67
N GLY A 103 7.81 11.18 -10.20
CA GLY A 103 9.04 10.95 -9.45
C GLY A 103 9.34 9.47 -9.25
N THR A 104 10.26 9.18 -8.33
CA THR A 104 10.67 7.82 -7.99
C THR A 104 10.53 7.58 -6.51
N PHE A 105 10.19 6.34 -6.14
CA PHE A 105 9.93 5.93 -4.77
C PHE A 105 10.84 4.77 -4.38
N ASP A 106 11.38 4.78 -3.17
CA ASP A 106 12.10 3.65 -2.60
C ASP A 106 11.19 2.74 -1.73
N LEU A 107 9.91 3.12 -1.58
CA LEU A 107 8.83 2.29 -1.11
C LEU A 107 7.54 2.61 -1.86
N ILE A 108 6.88 1.60 -2.39
CA ILE A 108 5.50 1.68 -2.90
C ILE A 108 4.65 0.69 -2.12
N VAL A 109 3.55 1.16 -1.55
CA VAL A 109 2.58 0.33 -0.81
C VAL A 109 1.27 0.26 -1.58
N LEU A 110 0.87 -0.95 -1.93
CA LEU A 110 -0.39 -1.30 -2.58
C LEU A 110 -1.17 -2.24 -1.65
N SER A 111 -1.83 -1.65 -0.66
CA SER A 111 -2.55 -2.40 0.37
C SER A 111 -4.06 -2.27 0.17
N GLU A 112 -4.72 -3.42 -0.02
CA GLU A 112 -6.19 -3.52 -0.17
C GLU A 112 -6.76 -2.69 -1.34
N VAL A 113 -5.99 -2.55 -2.44
CA VAL A 113 -6.39 -1.69 -3.57
C VAL A 113 -6.48 -2.42 -4.91
N LEU A 114 -5.57 -3.34 -5.21
CA LEU A 114 -5.44 -3.90 -6.56
C LEU A 114 -6.59 -4.80 -6.98
N TYR A 115 -7.28 -5.42 -6.05
CA TYR A 115 -8.42 -6.27 -6.37
C TYR A 115 -9.70 -5.49 -6.75
N TYR A 116 -9.71 -4.17 -6.54
CA TYR A 116 -10.78 -3.29 -7.00
C TYR A 116 -10.65 -2.88 -8.48
N LEU A 117 -9.48 -3.10 -9.07
CA LEU A 117 -9.14 -2.69 -10.42
C LEU A 117 -9.59 -3.74 -11.45
N ASP A 118 -10.06 -3.28 -12.61
CA ASP A 118 -10.21 -4.17 -13.74
C ASP A 118 -8.83 -4.60 -14.29
N PRO A 119 -8.76 -5.61 -15.18
CA PRO A 119 -7.49 -6.12 -15.68
C PRO A 119 -6.60 -5.06 -16.36
N ALA A 120 -7.19 -4.11 -17.09
CA ALA A 120 -6.43 -3.07 -17.79
C ALA A 120 -5.87 -2.03 -16.81
N GLN A 121 -6.68 -1.61 -15.85
CA GLN A 121 -6.28 -0.73 -14.76
C GLN A 121 -5.17 -1.37 -13.90
N PHE A 122 -5.31 -2.66 -13.60
CA PHE A 122 -4.30 -3.40 -12.83
C PHE A 122 -2.94 -3.39 -13.54
N GLU A 123 -2.89 -3.73 -14.83
CA GLU A 123 -1.63 -3.72 -15.59
C GLU A 123 -1.04 -2.30 -15.69
N THR A 124 -1.87 -1.27 -15.85
CA THR A 124 -1.42 0.12 -15.84
C THR A 124 -0.74 0.49 -14.50
N VAL A 125 -1.37 0.15 -13.37
CA VAL A 125 -0.81 0.44 -12.03
C VAL A 125 0.46 -0.36 -11.79
N LEU A 126 0.51 -1.61 -12.23
CA LEU A 126 1.70 -2.44 -12.13
C LEU A 126 2.87 -1.84 -12.94
N GLU A 127 2.63 -1.46 -14.20
CA GLU A 127 3.63 -0.81 -15.06
C GLU A 127 4.17 0.49 -14.42
N ARG A 128 3.27 1.37 -13.95
CA ARG A 128 3.64 2.61 -13.27
C ARG A 128 4.43 2.37 -11.98
N SER A 129 4.05 1.36 -11.22
CA SER A 129 4.79 0.96 -10.02
C SER A 129 6.23 0.54 -10.39
N LEU A 130 6.38 -0.28 -11.43
CA LEU A 130 7.69 -0.73 -11.91
C LEU A 130 8.54 0.43 -12.46
N GLU A 131 7.95 1.36 -13.20
CA GLU A 131 8.65 2.53 -13.74
C GLU A 131 9.17 3.45 -12.64
N THR A 132 8.37 3.68 -11.59
CA THR A 132 8.66 4.68 -10.55
C THR A 132 9.35 4.10 -9.31
N LEU A 133 9.38 2.77 -9.14
CA LEU A 133 10.16 2.13 -8.08
C LEU A 133 11.65 2.27 -8.37
N THR A 134 12.45 2.68 -7.38
CA THR A 134 13.92 2.69 -7.50
C THR A 134 14.48 1.25 -7.58
N ASP A 135 15.71 1.08 -8.08
CA ASP A 135 16.30 -0.26 -8.24
C ASP A 135 16.42 -1.02 -6.92
N ASP A 136 16.69 -0.30 -5.83
CA ASP A 136 16.77 -0.82 -4.47
C ASP A 136 15.45 -0.65 -3.69
N GLY A 137 14.38 -0.18 -4.35
CA GLY A 137 13.09 0.09 -3.76
C GLY A 137 12.29 -1.17 -3.46
N ASP A 138 11.42 -1.10 -2.47
CA ASP A 138 10.52 -2.17 -2.08
C ASP A 138 9.08 -1.88 -2.54
N LEU A 139 8.47 -2.82 -3.26
CA LEU A 139 7.04 -2.86 -3.58
C LEU A 139 6.34 -3.79 -2.60
N VAL A 140 5.44 -3.26 -1.82
CA VAL A 140 4.65 -4.01 -0.82
C VAL A 140 3.23 -4.18 -1.31
N ALA A 141 2.77 -5.41 -1.38
CA ALA A 141 1.39 -5.76 -1.69
C ALA A 141 0.76 -6.49 -0.50
N VAL A 142 -0.42 -6.03 -0.07
CA VAL A 142 -1.17 -6.65 1.04
C VAL A 142 -2.64 -6.73 0.63
N HIS A 143 -3.22 -7.94 0.62
CA HIS A 143 -4.59 -8.10 0.15
C HIS A 143 -5.35 -9.17 0.95
N TRP A 144 -6.60 -8.87 1.24
CA TRP A 144 -7.62 -9.80 1.71
C TRP A 144 -7.78 -10.98 0.75
N ARG A 145 -7.90 -12.21 1.27
CA ARG A 145 -7.94 -13.44 0.47
C ARG A 145 -9.33 -14.03 0.28
N ARG A 146 -10.26 -13.67 1.19
CA ARG A 146 -11.62 -14.20 1.10
C ARG A 146 -12.30 -13.60 -0.11
N GLN A 147 -13.05 -14.43 -0.81
CA GLN A 147 -13.78 -14.00 -2.01
C GLN A 147 -14.84 -12.97 -1.64
N VAL A 148 -14.93 -11.94 -2.47
CA VAL A 148 -15.97 -10.92 -2.45
C VAL A 148 -16.52 -10.83 -3.86
N ASP A 149 -17.80 -11.13 -4.02
CA ASP A 149 -18.41 -11.32 -5.35
C ASP A 149 -18.47 -10.02 -6.17
N GLU A 150 -18.45 -8.86 -5.50
CA GLU A 150 -18.45 -7.54 -6.13
C GLU A 150 -17.07 -7.11 -6.66
N TYR A 151 -15.98 -7.80 -6.26
CA TYR A 151 -14.63 -7.39 -6.66
C TYR A 151 -14.26 -7.99 -8.02
N PRO A 152 -13.62 -7.19 -8.90
CA PRO A 152 -13.17 -7.65 -10.22
C PRO A 152 -12.21 -8.83 -10.17
N THR A 153 -11.41 -8.93 -9.09
CA THR A 153 -10.46 -10.02 -8.89
C THR A 153 -10.26 -10.32 -7.39
N SER A 154 -9.45 -11.32 -7.07
CA SER A 154 -9.14 -11.70 -5.69
C SER A 154 -7.72 -11.31 -5.29
N GLY A 155 -7.48 -11.18 -3.97
CA GLY A 155 -6.13 -10.94 -3.45
C GLY A 155 -5.14 -12.02 -3.88
N ASP A 156 -5.53 -13.29 -3.90
CA ASP A 156 -4.67 -14.39 -4.36
C ASP A 156 -4.29 -14.25 -5.84
N HIS A 157 -5.20 -13.79 -6.70
CA HIS A 157 -4.91 -13.51 -8.11
C HIS A 157 -3.93 -12.34 -8.26
N VAL A 158 -4.14 -11.25 -7.51
CA VAL A 158 -3.21 -10.11 -7.47
C VAL A 158 -1.79 -10.57 -7.16
N HIS A 159 -1.61 -11.32 -6.08
CA HIS A 159 -0.28 -11.82 -5.67
C HIS A 159 0.32 -12.83 -6.65
N HIS A 160 -0.52 -13.66 -7.27
CA HIS A 160 -0.07 -14.54 -8.34
C HIS A 160 0.47 -13.75 -9.53
N ARG A 161 -0.25 -12.69 -9.97
CA ARG A 161 0.19 -11.85 -11.08
C ARG A 161 1.49 -11.10 -10.76
N LEU A 162 1.62 -10.54 -9.55
CA LEU A 162 2.85 -9.90 -9.07
C LEU A 162 4.04 -10.87 -9.09
N SER A 163 3.85 -12.12 -8.71
CA SER A 163 4.91 -13.14 -8.71
C SER A 163 5.38 -13.55 -10.12
N GLN A 164 4.66 -13.16 -11.17
CA GLN A 164 5.04 -13.37 -12.56
C GLN A 164 5.86 -12.21 -13.16
N THR A 165 6.11 -11.15 -12.41
CA THR A 165 7.01 -10.06 -12.80
C THR A 165 8.47 -10.48 -12.63
N ASP A 166 9.38 -9.68 -13.18
CA ASP A 166 10.83 -9.86 -13.00
C ASP A 166 11.34 -9.38 -11.62
N LEU A 167 10.43 -8.98 -10.72
CA LEU A 167 10.81 -8.56 -9.38
C LEU A 167 11.26 -9.74 -8.52
N ALA A 168 12.33 -9.56 -7.76
CA ALA A 168 12.74 -10.52 -6.75
C ALA A 168 11.78 -10.48 -5.55
N HIS A 169 11.26 -11.63 -5.15
CA HIS A 169 10.48 -11.77 -3.91
C HIS A 169 11.43 -11.73 -2.71
N VAL A 170 11.22 -10.76 -1.82
CA VAL A 170 12.14 -10.49 -0.68
C VAL A 170 11.61 -11.07 0.62
N ALA A 171 10.32 -10.90 0.89
CA ALA A 171 9.67 -11.37 2.10
C ALA A 171 8.18 -11.59 1.84
N GLY A 172 7.53 -12.38 2.68
CA GLY A 172 6.10 -12.58 2.58
C GLY A 172 5.50 -13.22 3.83
N TYR A 173 4.20 -13.01 3.99
CA TYR A 173 3.36 -13.64 4.99
C TYR A 173 2.03 -14.04 4.36
N THR A 174 1.54 -15.22 4.70
CA THR A 174 0.24 -15.71 4.24
C THR A 174 -0.45 -16.45 5.36
N ASP A 175 -1.69 -16.07 5.63
CA ASP A 175 -2.59 -16.85 6.48
C ASP A 175 -3.94 -17.11 5.76
N CYS A 176 -4.97 -17.46 6.52
CA CYS A 176 -6.30 -17.74 5.96
C CYS A 176 -7.00 -16.48 5.44
N ASP A 177 -6.64 -15.31 5.95
CA ASP A 177 -7.42 -14.08 5.76
C ASP A 177 -6.73 -13.09 4.84
N PHE A 178 -5.40 -12.93 4.91
CA PHE A 178 -4.67 -12.03 4.02
C PHE A 178 -3.33 -12.61 3.57
N ARG A 179 -2.82 -12.04 2.49
CA ARG A 179 -1.47 -12.27 1.99
C ARG A 179 -0.72 -10.95 1.89
N LEU A 180 0.56 -10.99 2.26
CA LEU A 180 1.52 -9.91 2.16
C LEU A 180 2.72 -10.44 1.40
N ASP A 181 3.17 -9.72 0.38
CA ASP A 181 4.43 -9.98 -0.32
C ASP A 181 5.20 -8.68 -0.50
N ILE A 182 6.51 -8.76 -0.40
CA ILE A 182 7.45 -7.67 -0.67
C ILE A 182 8.33 -8.08 -1.83
N PHE A 183 8.42 -7.19 -2.81
CA PHE A 183 9.20 -7.38 -4.02
C PHE A 183 10.21 -6.25 -4.20
N ARG A 184 11.28 -6.50 -4.95
CA ARG A 184 12.34 -5.53 -5.27
C ARG A 184 12.84 -5.75 -6.70
N LYS A 185 13.23 -4.65 -7.40
CA LYS A 185 13.78 -4.78 -8.76
C LYS A 185 15.10 -5.54 -8.78
N THR A 186 16.00 -5.23 -7.88
CA THR A 186 17.32 -5.85 -7.81
C THR A 186 17.49 -6.54 -6.48
N PRO A 187 17.88 -7.83 -6.45
CA PRO A 187 18.25 -8.49 -5.21
C PRO A 187 19.35 -7.66 -4.53
N GLY A 188 19.06 -7.12 -3.35
CA GLY A 188 19.98 -6.34 -2.54
C GLY A 188 20.52 -7.17 -1.38
N HIS A 189 21.30 -6.51 -0.53
CA HIS A 189 21.74 -7.11 0.73
C HIS A 189 20.54 -7.44 1.61
N THR A 190 20.63 -8.57 2.30
CA THR A 190 19.68 -8.92 3.35
C THR A 190 19.84 -8.00 4.57
N VAL A 191 18.86 -7.97 5.45
CA VAL A 191 18.96 -7.21 6.71
C VAL A 191 20.17 -7.65 7.53
N ALA A 192 20.42 -8.96 7.59
CA ALA A 192 21.58 -9.52 8.32
C ALA A 192 22.92 -9.06 7.72
N GLU A 193 23.04 -9.01 6.40
CA GLU A 193 24.24 -8.48 5.73
C GLU A 193 24.45 -6.99 5.99
N LEU A 194 23.38 -6.19 5.96
CA LEU A 194 23.43 -4.74 6.24
C LEU A 194 23.85 -4.44 7.69
N GLU A 195 23.49 -5.33 8.62
CA GLU A 195 23.86 -5.26 10.05
C GLU A 195 25.21 -5.92 10.36
N GLY A 196 25.87 -6.51 9.35
CA GLY A 196 27.16 -7.18 9.53
C GLY A 196 27.10 -8.45 10.36
N LEU A 197 25.97 -9.15 10.32
CA LEU A 197 25.76 -10.40 11.05
C LEU A 197 26.26 -11.63 10.26
N VAL A 198 26.42 -11.49 8.94
CA VAL A 198 26.89 -12.52 8.01
C VAL A 198 27.81 -11.90 6.96
#